data_12c2d2422b9458a826097aa8b4df7f69
#
_entry.id   12c2d2422b9458a826097aa8b4df7f69
#
_cell.length_a   1.000
_cell.length_b   1.000
_cell.length_c   1.000
_cell.angle_alpha   90.00
_cell.angle_beta   90.00
_cell.angle_gamma   90.00
#
_symmetry.space_group_name_H-M   'P 1'
#
loop_
_entity.id
_entity.type
_entity.pdbx_description
1 polymer ?
#
loop_
_entity_poly.entity_id
_entity_poly.type
_entity_poly.pdbx_seq_one_letter_code
_entity_poly.pdbx_strand_id
1 'polypeptide(L)'
;MTSTTRCVRSLRLLGVGCVALLPLLIPDAAGSQRHDPRVGDVPEAEFHLARMIYRTNRRAGSHGFIQPMWAVDYPLADAHFLRTLERYTTAQVAEDSRHLELTDDRLFDYPFLWLQQPAAGRWNPTREESQRLREYLLRGGFLMVDDFHGEYEWDYFESVMKRVFPEKDFVEVAESDPLMHIFFDIDKKVQIPGDRHLGFGGPPQMQGPPHWRALYDDKGRLIVIANHNMDIGDGWEHADDPGYPLPFTKAAYELGVNYIVYAMTH
;
A
#
# COMPACT_ATOMS: atom_id res chain seq x y z
N MET A 1 -65.28 -52.15 65.67
CA MET A 1 -64.49 -53.34 65.45
C MET A 1 -63.16 -52.95 64.88
N THR A 2 -62.16 -53.04 65.74
CA THR A 2 -60.86 -53.68 65.54
C THR A 2 -60.01 -53.04 64.43
N SER A 3 -58.81 -52.67 64.56
CA SER A 3 -57.72 -52.97 65.49
C SER A 3 -56.47 -52.25 64.89
N THR A 4 -55.81 -51.52 65.75
CA THR A 4 -54.35 -51.53 65.98
C THR A 4 -53.41 -51.78 64.76
N THR A 5 -52.38 -50.98 64.51
CA THR A 5 -51.11 -51.19 65.22
C THR A 5 -50.13 -50.08 64.85
N ARG A 6 -49.35 -49.61 65.83
CA ARG A 6 -48.19 -48.70 65.81
C ARG A 6 -47.06 -49.23 64.95
N CYS A 7 -46.32 -48.31 64.36
CA CYS A 7 -44.87 -48.45 64.51
C CYS A 7 -44.17 -47.07 64.41
N VAL A 8 -43.40 -46.84 65.45
CA VAL A 8 -42.47 -45.71 65.64
C VAL A 8 -41.20 -45.98 64.83
N ARG A 9 -40.60 -45.00 64.19
CA ARG A 9 -39.12 -44.79 64.21
C ARG A 9 -38.66 -43.60 63.45
N SER A 10 -38.01 -42.77 64.18
CA SER A 10 -36.67 -42.16 63.99
C SER A 10 -36.56 -40.95 63.09
N LEU A 11 -36.42 -39.89 63.82
CA LEU A 11 -35.78 -38.64 63.44
C LEU A 11 -34.39 -38.89 62.80
N ARG A 12 -34.16 -38.33 61.64
CA ARG A 12 -32.79 -37.88 61.20
C ARG A 12 -32.88 -36.53 60.58
N LEU A 13 -32.28 -35.59 61.31
CA LEU A 13 -31.89 -34.30 60.77
C LEU A 13 -30.83 -34.48 59.66
N LEU A 14 -31.10 -33.99 58.51
CA LEU A 14 -30.05 -33.77 57.49
C LEU A 14 -29.98 -32.29 57.20
N GLY A 15 -28.76 -31.77 57.39
CA GLY A 15 -28.44 -30.40 57.33
C GLY A 15 -28.68 -29.77 55.96
N VAL A 16 -29.18 -28.56 55.98
CA VAL A 16 -29.27 -27.67 54.82
C VAL A 16 -27.87 -27.14 54.58
N GLY A 17 -27.20 -27.74 53.58
CA GLY A 17 -25.96 -27.17 53.05
C GLY A 17 -26.30 -25.95 52.18
N CYS A 18 -25.95 -24.76 52.68
CA CYS A 18 -25.92 -23.57 51.86
C CYS A 18 -24.86 -23.75 50.78
N VAL A 19 -25.28 -24.00 49.55
CA VAL A 19 -24.43 -23.87 48.38
C VAL A 19 -24.29 -22.36 48.08
N ALA A 20 -23.17 -21.78 48.47
CA ALA A 20 -22.80 -20.46 48.06
C ALA A 20 -22.54 -20.49 46.55
N LEU A 21 -23.45 -19.95 45.77
CA LEU A 21 -23.22 -19.61 44.37
C LEU A 21 -22.18 -18.46 44.31
N LEU A 22 -20.91 -18.84 44.06
CA LEU A 22 -19.90 -17.89 43.59
C LEU A 22 -20.38 -17.40 42.22
N PRO A 23 -20.45 -16.06 42.00
CA PRO A 23 -20.61 -15.53 40.66
C PRO A 23 -19.36 -15.90 39.85
N LEU A 24 -19.52 -16.71 38.83
CA LEU A 24 -18.56 -16.86 37.75
C LEU A 24 -18.40 -15.45 37.12
N LEU A 25 -17.29 -14.79 37.45
CA LEU A 25 -16.78 -13.68 36.66
C LEU A 25 -16.48 -14.23 35.26
N ILE A 26 -17.44 -14.09 34.36
CA ILE A 26 -17.18 -14.20 32.92
C ILE A 26 -16.26 -13.04 32.62
N PRO A 27 -15.00 -13.27 32.16
CA PRO A 27 -14.20 -12.16 31.69
C PRO A 27 -14.98 -11.51 30.56
N ASP A 28 -15.22 -10.20 30.68
CA ASP A 28 -15.74 -9.39 29.60
C ASP A 28 -14.98 -9.76 28.33
N ALA A 29 -15.72 -10.19 27.34
CA ALA A 29 -15.16 -10.46 26.01
C ALA A 29 -14.43 -9.20 25.59
N ALA A 30 -13.12 -9.31 25.54
CA ALA A 30 -12.23 -8.33 24.93
C ALA A 30 -12.94 -7.75 23.72
N GLY A 31 -13.05 -6.42 23.68
CA GLY A 31 -13.76 -5.74 22.63
C GLY A 31 -13.34 -6.32 21.28
N SER A 32 -14.33 -6.82 20.56
CA SER A 32 -14.18 -7.22 19.18
C SER A 32 -13.62 -6.00 18.44
N GLN A 33 -12.30 -5.96 18.27
CA GLN A 33 -11.70 -5.07 17.30
C GLN A 33 -12.39 -5.41 16.00
N ARG A 34 -13.16 -4.46 15.49
CA ARG A 34 -13.78 -4.60 14.18
C ARG A 34 -12.63 -4.84 13.22
N HIS A 35 -12.53 -6.06 12.72
CA HIS A 35 -11.59 -6.42 11.68
C HIS A 35 -11.83 -5.49 10.49
N ASP A 36 -10.88 -4.56 10.22
CA ASP A 36 -10.93 -3.75 9.02
C ASP A 36 -10.55 -4.70 7.87
N PRO A 37 -11.47 -5.01 6.94
CA PRO A 37 -11.18 -5.93 5.85
C PRO A 37 -10.03 -5.45 4.94
N ARG A 38 -9.63 -4.17 5.04
CA ARG A 38 -8.46 -3.60 4.38
C ARG A 38 -7.14 -4.00 5.04
N VAL A 39 -7.23 -4.62 6.22
CA VAL A 39 -6.11 -5.00 7.06
C VAL A 39 -6.34 -6.44 7.54
N GLY A 40 -6.32 -7.39 6.61
CA GLY A 40 -6.35 -8.81 6.96
C GLY A 40 -5.09 -9.21 7.75
N ASP A 41 -5.19 -10.30 8.52
CA ASP A 41 -4.00 -10.96 9.06
C ASP A 41 -3.06 -11.26 7.90
N VAL A 42 -1.86 -10.68 7.97
CA VAL A 42 -0.87 -10.77 6.91
C VAL A 42 -0.29 -12.16 6.97
N PRO A 43 -0.42 -13.02 5.95
CA PRO A 43 0.41 -14.20 5.85
C PRO A 43 1.87 -13.77 5.97
N GLU A 44 2.69 -14.57 6.62
CA GLU A 44 4.13 -14.33 6.67
C GLU A 44 4.66 -14.34 5.24
N ALA A 45 4.98 -13.17 4.71
CA ALA A 45 5.62 -12.96 3.43
C ALA A 45 6.78 -11.98 3.60
N GLU A 46 7.82 -12.15 2.82
CA GLU A 46 9.00 -11.28 2.88
C GLU A 46 8.73 -9.90 2.29
N PHE A 47 7.79 -9.83 1.35
CA PHE A 47 7.39 -8.59 0.70
C PHE A 47 5.87 -8.45 0.60
N HIS A 48 5.39 -7.25 0.93
CA HIS A 48 4.03 -6.79 0.73
C HIS A 48 4.04 -5.47 -0.04
N LEU A 49 3.29 -5.41 -1.12
CA LEU A 49 3.02 -4.14 -1.78
C LEU A 49 2.12 -3.29 -0.89
N ALA A 50 2.55 -2.10 -0.51
CA ALA A 50 1.76 -1.19 0.30
C ALA A 50 1.36 0.04 -0.50
N ARG A 51 0.05 0.37 -0.50
CA ARG A 51 -0.49 1.62 -1.06
C ARG A 51 -0.79 2.61 0.05
N MET A 52 -0.50 3.88 -0.19
CA MET A 52 -0.84 4.96 0.72
C MET A 52 -2.31 5.36 0.57
N ILE A 53 -3.10 5.14 1.61
CA ILE A 53 -4.43 5.77 1.73
C ILE A 53 -4.24 7.23 2.10
N TYR A 54 -4.90 8.13 1.37
CA TYR A 54 -4.98 9.54 1.74
C TYR A 54 -6.40 10.08 1.58
N ARG A 55 -6.70 11.14 2.31
CA ARG A 55 -8.01 11.77 2.24
C ARG A 55 -8.20 12.46 0.89
N THR A 56 -9.22 12.01 0.16
CA THR A 56 -9.64 12.61 -1.10
C THR A 56 -11.15 12.46 -1.26
N ASN A 57 -11.80 13.50 -1.78
CA ASN A 57 -13.18 13.43 -2.25
C ASN A 57 -13.26 13.22 -3.77
N ARG A 58 -12.12 13.13 -4.44
CA ARG A 58 -12.02 12.90 -5.87
C ARG A 58 -12.03 11.39 -6.15
N ARG A 59 -12.64 11.04 -7.28
CA ARG A 59 -12.77 9.65 -7.70
C ARG A 59 -12.49 9.55 -9.19
N ALA A 60 -11.95 8.41 -9.61
CA ALA A 60 -11.77 8.04 -10.99
C ALA A 60 -12.45 6.70 -11.27
N GLY A 61 -12.79 6.44 -12.51
CA GLY A 61 -13.28 5.14 -12.97
C GLY A 61 -12.13 4.33 -13.54
N SER A 62 -12.07 3.07 -13.15
CA SER A 62 -11.18 2.08 -13.73
C SER A 62 -11.92 0.75 -13.78
N HIS A 63 -11.84 0.02 -14.90
CA HIS A 63 -12.51 -1.28 -15.10
C HIS A 63 -13.96 -1.37 -14.59
N GLY A 64 -14.74 -0.27 -14.78
CA GLY A 64 -16.15 -0.21 -14.36
C GLY A 64 -16.40 0.10 -12.88
N PHE A 65 -15.35 0.34 -12.11
CA PHE A 65 -15.44 0.75 -10.70
C PHE A 65 -15.14 2.24 -10.55
N ILE A 66 -15.83 2.89 -9.60
CA ILE A 66 -15.54 4.28 -9.21
C ILE A 66 -14.81 4.23 -7.87
N GLN A 67 -13.54 4.60 -7.87
CA GLN A 67 -12.61 4.47 -6.75
C GLN A 67 -12.11 5.84 -6.27
N PRO A 68 -11.69 5.97 -5.00
CA PRO A 68 -10.91 7.14 -4.59
C PRO A 68 -9.59 7.18 -5.35
N MET A 69 -9.03 8.39 -5.57
CA MET A 69 -7.84 8.57 -6.41
C MET A 69 -6.61 7.75 -5.96
N TRP A 70 -6.45 7.49 -4.66
CA TRP A 70 -5.36 6.63 -4.16
C TRP A 70 -5.50 5.16 -4.57
N ALA A 71 -6.71 4.72 -4.95
CA ALA A 71 -7.03 3.34 -5.30
C ALA A 71 -7.24 3.15 -6.82
N VAL A 72 -6.86 4.11 -7.64
CA VAL A 72 -6.87 3.93 -9.10
C VAL A 72 -5.95 2.76 -9.46
N ASP A 73 -6.31 2.01 -10.51
CA ASP A 73 -5.65 0.79 -11.00
C ASP A 73 -5.76 -0.42 -10.06
N TYR A 74 -6.29 -0.25 -8.85
CA TYR A 74 -6.55 -1.37 -7.93
C TYR A 74 -7.86 -2.08 -8.33
N PRO A 75 -7.97 -3.42 -8.28
CA PRO A 75 -6.95 -4.34 -7.77
C PRO A 75 -6.01 -4.93 -8.85
N LEU A 76 -6.24 -4.65 -10.13
CA LEU A 76 -5.58 -5.36 -11.22
C LEU A 76 -4.08 -5.07 -11.29
N ALA A 77 -3.68 -3.81 -11.17
CA ALA A 77 -2.26 -3.44 -11.15
C ALA A 77 -1.50 -4.20 -10.06
N ASP A 78 -2.05 -4.24 -8.85
CA ASP A 78 -1.45 -4.92 -7.71
C ASP A 78 -1.32 -6.42 -7.95
N ALA A 79 -2.41 -7.06 -8.38
CA ALA A 79 -2.44 -8.50 -8.63
C ALA A 79 -1.46 -8.92 -9.75
N HIS A 80 -1.40 -8.14 -10.83
CA HIS A 80 -0.48 -8.40 -11.94
C HIS A 80 0.98 -8.18 -11.52
N PHE A 81 1.24 -7.09 -10.78
CA PHE A 81 2.59 -6.79 -10.35
C PHE A 81 3.13 -7.81 -9.34
N LEU A 82 2.34 -8.17 -8.31
CA LEU A 82 2.73 -9.15 -7.29
C LEU A 82 3.05 -10.53 -7.91
N ARG A 83 2.21 -11.01 -8.84
CA ARG A 83 2.48 -12.26 -9.59
C ARG A 83 3.77 -12.18 -10.41
N THR A 84 4.06 -11.02 -10.96
CA THR A 84 5.28 -10.81 -11.75
C THR A 84 6.49 -10.80 -10.85
N LEU A 85 6.44 -10.10 -9.73
CA LEU A 85 7.51 -10.06 -8.73
C LEU A 85 7.85 -11.46 -8.21
N GLU A 86 6.84 -12.28 -7.88
CA GLU A 86 7.00 -13.68 -7.47
C GLU A 86 7.74 -14.52 -8.53
N ARG A 87 7.51 -14.25 -9.83
CA ARG A 87 8.16 -14.98 -10.93
C ARG A 87 9.60 -14.56 -11.17
N TYR A 88 9.94 -13.30 -10.94
CA TYR A 88 11.27 -12.76 -11.19
C TYR A 88 12.21 -12.85 -10.00
N THR A 89 11.69 -12.99 -8.80
CA THR A 89 12.49 -13.03 -7.58
C THR A 89 12.27 -14.35 -6.83
N THR A 90 13.12 -14.62 -5.85
CA THR A 90 12.95 -15.74 -4.91
C THR A 90 12.25 -15.32 -3.62
N ALA A 91 11.85 -14.04 -3.50
CA ALA A 91 11.18 -13.52 -2.34
C ALA A 91 9.78 -14.14 -2.18
N GLN A 92 9.38 -14.41 -0.95
CA GLN A 92 7.99 -14.77 -0.65
C GLN A 92 7.14 -13.50 -0.72
N VAL A 93 6.35 -13.38 -1.78
CA VAL A 93 5.50 -12.23 -2.07
C VAL A 93 4.09 -12.49 -1.58
N ALA A 94 3.48 -11.54 -0.89
CA ALA A 94 2.09 -11.63 -0.46
C ALA A 94 1.14 -11.61 -1.67
N GLU A 95 0.04 -12.34 -1.58
CA GLU A 95 -0.97 -12.42 -2.65
C GLU A 95 -1.69 -11.08 -2.86
N ASP A 96 -1.91 -10.32 -1.78
CA ASP A 96 -2.65 -9.06 -1.77
C ASP A 96 -1.80 -7.89 -1.28
N SER A 97 -2.10 -6.69 -1.82
CA SER A 97 -1.51 -5.44 -1.33
C SER A 97 -2.10 -4.99 0.01
N ARG A 98 -1.37 -4.13 0.71
CA ARG A 98 -1.81 -3.46 1.94
C ARG A 98 -2.13 -2.01 1.68
N HIS A 99 -3.17 -1.51 2.32
CA HIS A 99 -3.59 -0.12 2.20
C HIS A 99 -3.40 0.55 3.56
N LEU A 100 -2.49 1.52 3.64
CA LEU A 100 -2.03 2.11 4.89
C LEU A 100 -2.23 3.62 4.90
N GLU A 101 -2.77 4.14 5.99
CA GLU A 101 -2.69 5.56 6.29
C GLU A 101 -1.31 5.90 6.88
N LEU A 102 -0.82 7.12 6.67
CA LEU A 102 0.46 7.55 7.25
C LEU A 102 0.48 7.52 8.79
N THR A 103 -0.68 7.54 9.42
CA THR A 103 -0.84 7.44 10.88
C THR A 103 -0.90 6.01 11.40
N ASP A 104 -0.93 5.01 10.54
CA ASP A 104 -0.89 3.61 10.93
C ASP A 104 0.50 3.21 11.45
N ASP A 105 0.58 2.64 12.65
CA ASP A 105 1.86 2.26 13.25
C ASP A 105 2.57 1.14 12.47
N ARG A 106 1.82 0.31 11.75
CA ARG A 106 2.35 -0.74 10.88
C ARG A 106 3.05 -0.21 9.63
N LEU A 107 2.95 1.08 9.33
CA LEU A 107 3.66 1.69 8.19
C LEU A 107 5.15 1.32 8.19
N PHE A 108 5.76 1.23 9.36
CA PHE A 108 7.19 0.93 9.50
C PHE A 108 7.56 -0.54 9.28
N ASP A 109 6.57 -1.42 9.13
CA ASP A 109 6.79 -2.84 8.81
C ASP A 109 6.93 -3.07 7.29
N TYR A 110 6.67 -2.05 6.48
CA TYR A 110 6.66 -2.14 5.01
C TYR A 110 7.79 -1.30 4.41
N PRO A 111 8.74 -1.91 3.68
CA PRO A 111 9.88 -1.17 3.11
C PRO A 111 9.49 -0.26 1.95
N PHE A 112 8.36 -0.54 1.29
CA PHE A 112 7.92 0.14 0.08
C PHE A 112 6.49 0.67 0.24
N LEU A 113 6.26 1.89 -0.21
CA LEU A 113 4.96 2.56 -0.19
C LEU A 113 4.67 3.19 -1.55
N TRP A 114 3.47 2.98 -2.08
CA TRP A 114 3.02 3.54 -3.36
C TRP A 114 2.01 4.67 -3.14
N LEU A 115 2.30 5.85 -3.63
CA LEU A 115 1.42 7.01 -3.67
C LEU A 115 0.93 7.23 -5.10
N GLN A 116 -0.35 6.92 -5.33
CA GLN A 116 -1.00 7.06 -6.62
C GLN A 116 -1.72 8.40 -6.75
N GLN A 117 -1.60 9.06 -7.90
CA GLN A 117 -2.28 10.30 -8.28
C GLN A 117 -2.28 11.42 -7.21
N PRO A 118 -1.12 11.83 -6.70
CA PRO A 118 -1.06 12.79 -5.59
C PRO A 118 -1.68 14.15 -5.91
N ALA A 119 -1.49 14.64 -7.11
CA ALA A 119 -1.99 15.95 -7.53
C ALA A 119 -3.48 15.91 -7.92
N ALA A 120 -3.88 14.96 -8.78
CA ALA A 120 -5.27 14.78 -9.16
C ALA A 120 -6.15 14.44 -7.96
N GLY A 121 -5.66 13.64 -7.03
CA GLY A 121 -6.31 13.28 -5.78
C GLY A 121 -6.30 14.37 -4.72
N ARG A 122 -5.54 15.45 -4.92
CA ARG A 122 -5.35 16.51 -3.94
C ARG A 122 -4.75 16.00 -2.61
N TRP A 123 -3.76 15.12 -2.70
CA TRP A 123 -3.03 14.64 -1.54
C TRP A 123 -2.44 15.82 -0.75
N ASN A 124 -2.88 15.96 0.48
CA ASN A 124 -2.51 17.09 1.32
C ASN A 124 -2.35 16.61 2.78
N PRO A 125 -1.21 16.01 3.11
CA PRO A 125 -0.97 15.46 4.44
C PRO A 125 -0.99 16.55 5.50
N THR A 126 -1.53 16.22 6.66
CA THR A 126 -1.44 17.04 7.86
C THR A 126 0.02 17.19 8.30
N ARG A 127 0.26 18.03 9.30
CA ARG A 127 1.60 18.14 9.89
C ARG A 127 2.07 16.83 10.50
N GLU A 128 1.18 16.12 11.18
CA GLU A 128 1.47 14.80 11.76
C GLU A 128 1.80 13.78 10.68
N GLU A 129 0.96 13.64 9.66
CA GLU A 129 1.20 12.74 8.52
C GLU A 129 2.51 13.08 7.79
N SER A 130 2.84 14.36 7.63
CA SER A 130 4.11 14.79 7.03
C SER A 130 5.32 14.38 7.88
N GLN A 131 5.22 14.50 9.21
CA GLN A 131 6.26 14.08 10.14
C GLN A 131 6.45 12.55 10.12
N ARG A 132 5.35 11.79 10.09
CA ARG A 132 5.37 10.33 10.01
C ARG A 132 5.97 9.85 8.69
N LEU A 133 5.59 10.46 7.56
CA LEU A 133 6.19 10.14 6.27
C LEU A 133 7.69 10.41 6.26
N ARG A 134 8.12 11.57 6.80
CA ARG A 134 9.55 11.88 6.94
C ARG A 134 10.26 10.83 7.78
N GLU A 135 9.73 10.47 8.93
CA GLU A 135 10.30 9.45 9.80
C GLU A 135 10.40 8.10 9.08
N TYR A 136 9.33 7.67 8.39
CA TYR A 136 9.28 6.44 7.62
C TYR A 136 10.42 6.38 6.59
N LEU A 137 10.56 7.44 5.79
CA LEU A 137 11.56 7.51 4.74
C LEU A 137 12.99 7.52 5.31
N LEU A 138 13.24 8.26 6.39
CA LEU A 138 14.56 8.31 7.02
C LEU A 138 14.95 7.02 7.78
N ARG A 139 13.97 6.19 8.14
CA ARG A 139 14.19 4.90 8.83
C ARG A 139 14.36 3.72 7.90
N GLY A 140 14.39 3.93 6.60
CA GLY A 140 14.59 2.87 5.62
C GLY A 140 13.45 2.70 4.62
N GLY A 141 12.32 3.37 4.80
CA GLY A 141 11.22 3.32 3.86
C GLY A 141 11.56 3.92 2.50
N PHE A 142 10.85 3.47 1.49
CA PHE A 142 10.94 3.93 0.10
C PHE A 142 9.55 4.32 -0.40
N LEU A 143 9.42 5.47 -1.05
CA LEU A 143 8.16 5.96 -1.63
C LEU A 143 8.25 6.01 -3.14
N MET A 144 7.39 5.25 -3.82
CA MET A 144 7.08 5.43 -5.24
C MET A 144 5.89 6.35 -5.40
N VAL A 145 6.01 7.35 -6.25
CA VAL A 145 4.94 8.29 -6.62
C VAL A 145 4.66 8.17 -8.10
N ASP A 146 3.39 8.02 -8.48
CA ASP A 146 3.04 7.67 -9.84
C ASP A 146 1.75 8.35 -10.31
N ASP A 147 1.50 8.34 -11.62
CA ASP A 147 0.33 8.84 -12.32
C ASP A 147 0.00 10.30 -11.98
N PHE A 148 0.93 11.18 -12.35
CA PHE A 148 0.73 12.63 -12.32
C PHE A 148 1.48 13.32 -13.46
N HIS A 149 0.86 14.35 -14.05
CA HIS A 149 1.24 14.82 -15.38
C HIS A 149 1.26 16.33 -15.49
N GLY A 150 2.21 16.84 -16.29
CA GLY A 150 2.37 18.26 -16.58
C GLY A 150 2.94 19.07 -15.42
N GLU A 151 3.33 20.31 -15.72
CA GLU A 151 3.98 21.20 -14.76
C GLU A 151 3.10 21.53 -13.55
N TYR A 152 1.78 21.71 -13.76
CA TYR A 152 0.87 22.05 -12.67
C TYR A 152 0.79 20.96 -11.60
N GLU A 153 0.76 19.70 -12.01
CA GLU A 153 0.70 18.57 -11.07
C GLU A 153 2.05 18.32 -10.40
N TRP A 154 3.15 18.58 -11.13
CA TRP A 154 4.49 18.58 -10.56
C TRP A 154 4.64 19.63 -9.45
N ASP A 155 4.34 20.89 -9.75
CA ASP A 155 4.44 22.00 -8.80
C ASP A 155 3.61 21.74 -7.54
N TYR A 156 2.40 21.21 -7.72
CA TYR A 156 1.55 20.83 -6.60
C TYR A 156 2.23 19.76 -5.72
N PHE A 157 2.67 18.67 -6.31
CA PHE A 157 3.31 17.57 -5.60
C PHE A 157 4.60 18.05 -4.90
N GLU A 158 5.46 18.75 -5.61
CA GLU A 158 6.71 19.27 -5.06
C GLU A 158 6.45 20.20 -3.87
N SER A 159 5.46 21.10 -3.97
CA SER A 159 5.07 21.99 -2.87
C SER A 159 4.63 21.24 -1.61
N VAL A 160 3.96 20.10 -1.79
CA VAL A 160 3.58 19.22 -0.68
C VAL A 160 4.82 18.56 -0.07
N MET A 161 5.71 18.02 -0.91
CA MET A 161 6.93 17.38 -0.45
C MET A 161 7.90 18.33 0.26
N LYS A 162 7.91 19.61 -0.11
CA LYS A 162 8.64 20.67 0.62
C LYS A 162 8.17 20.88 2.07
N ARG A 163 6.97 20.43 2.42
CA ARG A 163 6.53 20.41 3.83
C ARG A 163 7.05 19.19 4.58
N VAL A 164 7.35 18.10 3.87
CA VAL A 164 7.97 16.89 4.43
C VAL A 164 9.49 17.07 4.56
N PHE A 165 10.13 17.61 3.52
CA PHE A 165 11.58 17.85 3.42
C PHE A 165 11.86 19.27 2.93
N PRO A 166 11.77 20.29 3.80
CA PRO A 166 12.03 21.68 3.41
C PRO A 166 13.45 21.92 2.87
N GLU A 167 14.39 21.11 3.34
CA GLU A 167 15.82 21.22 3.04
C GLU A 167 16.29 20.44 1.81
N LYS A 168 15.41 19.63 1.19
CA LYS A 168 15.78 18.76 0.07
C LYS A 168 15.10 19.20 -1.23
N ASP A 169 15.82 19.10 -2.33
CA ASP A 169 15.30 19.32 -3.68
C ASP A 169 15.26 17.99 -4.45
N PHE A 170 14.25 17.84 -5.30
CA PHE A 170 14.21 16.72 -6.24
C PHE A 170 15.30 16.89 -7.30
N VAL A 171 15.97 15.79 -7.61
CA VAL A 171 16.97 15.72 -8.67
C VAL A 171 16.57 14.68 -9.70
N GLU A 172 16.89 14.94 -10.96
CA GLU A 172 16.66 13.97 -12.03
C GLU A 172 17.58 12.76 -11.84
N VAL A 173 17.03 11.55 -11.83
CA VAL A 173 17.79 10.30 -11.70
C VAL A 173 18.59 10.07 -13.00
N ALA A 174 19.89 9.89 -12.87
CA ALA A 174 20.75 9.59 -14.00
C ALA A 174 20.48 8.17 -14.53
N GLU A 175 20.68 7.95 -15.83
CA GLU A 175 20.57 6.61 -16.42
C GLU A 175 21.60 5.64 -15.81
N SER A 176 22.72 6.14 -15.31
CA SER A 176 23.75 5.35 -14.61
C SER A 176 23.51 5.16 -13.12
N ASP A 177 22.36 5.61 -12.59
CA ASP A 177 22.04 5.41 -11.17
C ASP A 177 21.92 3.91 -10.84
N PRO A 178 22.44 3.43 -9.72
CA PRO A 178 22.33 2.03 -9.31
C PRO A 178 20.90 1.50 -9.30
N LEU A 179 19.91 2.34 -9.01
CA LEU A 179 18.49 1.96 -9.08
C LEU A 179 18.09 1.42 -10.46
N MET A 180 18.67 1.98 -11.54
CA MET A 180 18.34 1.58 -12.92
C MET A 180 18.99 0.26 -13.34
N HIS A 181 19.92 -0.27 -12.54
CA HIS A 181 20.71 -1.46 -12.88
C HIS A 181 20.73 -2.54 -11.77
N ILE A 182 19.89 -2.37 -10.73
CA ILE A 182 19.97 -3.23 -9.55
C ILE A 182 19.49 -4.67 -9.82
N PHE A 183 18.54 -4.85 -10.72
CA PHE A 183 18.02 -6.15 -11.15
C PHE A 183 17.89 -6.23 -12.68
N PHE A 184 17.16 -5.31 -13.28
CA PHE A 184 17.12 -5.11 -14.74
C PHE A 184 18.01 -3.94 -15.13
N ASP A 185 18.73 -4.08 -16.27
CA ASP A 185 19.46 -2.97 -16.86
C ASP A 185 18.52 -2.08 -17.69
N ILE A 186 18.24 -0.88 -17.19
CA ILE A 186 17.36 0.09 -17.84
C ILE A 186 18.21 1.21 -18.42
N ASP A 187 18.70 0.99 -19.64
CA ASP A 187 19.60 1.91 -20.33
C ASP A 187 18.92 3.16 -20.91
N LYS A 188 17.59 3.14 -20.99
CA LYS A 188 16.82 4.23 -21.62
C LYS A 188 15.55 4.52 -20.85
N LYS A 189 15.26 5.80 -20.66
CA LYS A 189 13.97 6.25 -20.14
C LYS A 189 12.88 5.98 -21.16
N VAL A 190 11.96 5.07 -20.81
CA VAL A 190 10.76 4.78 -21.58
C VAL A 190 9.60 5.50 -20.91
N GLN A 191 8.91 6.37 -21.64
CA GLN A 191 7.67 6.96 -21.16
C GLN A 191 6.56 5.91 -21.17
N ILE A 192 6.02 5.58 -20.02
CA ILE A 192 4.89 4.66 -19.85
C ILE A 192 3.65 5.51 -19.79
N PRO A 193 2.77 5.45 -20.81
CA PRO A 193 1.55 6.24 -20.84
C PRO A 193 0.42 5.57 -20.05
N GLY A 194 -0.44 6.35 -19.45
CA GLY A 194 -1.75 5.86 -19.04
C GLY A 194 -2.59 5.44 -20.26
N ASP A 195 -3.50 4.50 -20.08
CA ASP A 195 -4.39 3.99 -21.15
C ASP A 195 -5.12 5.14 -21.89
N ARG A 196 -5.64 6.11 -21.15
CA ARG A 196 -6.28 7.29 -21.71
C ARG A 196 -5.39 8.18 -22.56
N HIS A 197 -4.08 8.04 -22.44
CA HIS A 197 -3.10 8.78 -23.25
C HIS A 197 -2.70 8.04 -24.52
N LEU A 198 -3.12 6.78 -24.65
CA LEU A 198 -2.93 6.01 -25.88
C LEU A 198 -3.90 6.51 -26.95
N GLY A 199 -3.37 7.15 -27.98
CA GLY A 199 -4.16 7.53 -29.16
C GLY A 199 -4.57 6.30 -29.98
N PHE A 200 -5.64 6.40 -30.75
CA PHE A 200 -6.07 5.34 -31.69
C PHE A 200 -5.00 5.13 -32.78
N GLY A 201 -4.01 4.25 -32.49
CA GLY A 201 -2.94 3.91 -33.42
C GLY A 201 -1.87 4.99 -33.68
N GLY A 202 -1.86 6.06 -32.89
CA GLY A 202 -0.85 7.12 -32.90
C GLY A 202 0.10 7.03 -31.71
N PRO A 203 1.11 7.91 -31.64
CA PRO A 203 1.96 8.02 -30.45
C PRO A 203 1.13 8.51 -29.23
N PRO A 204 1.52 8.12 -28.01
CA PRO A 204 0.86 8.58 -26.78
C PRO A 204 0.84 10.12 -26.69
N GLN A 205 -0.28 10.66 -26.23
CA GLN A 205 -0.43 12.13 -26.04
C GLN A 205 -0.11 12.51 -24.60
N MET A 206 1.17 12.60 -24.30
CA MET A 206 1.65 12.94 -22.96
C MET A 206 1.81 14.46 -22.77
N GLN A 207 1.76 14.92 -21.51
CA GLN A 207 1.89 16.33 -21.14
C GLN A 207 3.36 16.80 -20.97
N GLY A 208 4.29 16.12 -21.60
CA GLY A 208 5.71 16.40 -21.55
C GLY A 208 6.56 15.13 -21.58
N PRO A 209 7.89 15.26 -21.53
CA PRO A 209 8.79 14.10 -21.47
C PRO A 209 8.68 13.38 -20.11
N PRO A 210 9.07 12.10 -20.04
CA PRO A 210 9.14 11.37 -18.77
C PRO A 210 10.29 11.92 -17.90
N HIS A 211 10.01 12.01 -16.60
CA HIS A 211 11.01 12.36 -15.60
C HIS A 211 11.02 11.34 -14.48
N TRP A 212 12.20 10.88 -14.11
CA TRP A 212 12.42 10.16 -12.87
C TRP A 212 13.14 11.10 -11.91
N ARG A 213 12.39 11.71 -11.01
CA ARG A 213 12.92 12.67 -10.03
C ARG A 213 12.95 12.03 -8.66
N ALA A 214 14.07 12.18 -7.98
CA ALA A 214 14.29 11.53 -6.70
C ALA A 214 14.66 12.50 -5.59
N LEU A 215 14.32 12.10 -4.35
CA LEU A 215 14.93 12.62 -3.13
C LEU A 215 15.90 11.60 -2.57
N TYR A 216 17.05 12.06 -2.12
CA TYR A 216 18.05 11.25 -1.44
C TYR A 216 18.17 11.68 0.03
N ASP A 217 18.43 10.73 0.92
CA ASP A 217 18.79 11.03 2.30
C ASP A 217 20.23 11.56 2.40
N ASP A 218 20.67 11.88 3.62
CA ASP A 218 22.00 12.43 3.86
C ASP A 218 23.14 11.40 3.68
N LYS A 219 22.78 10.13 3.50
CA LYS A 219 23.72 9.03 3.20
C LYS A 219 23.79 8.70 1.72
N GLY A 220 23.00 9.37 0.88
CA GLY A 220 22.91 9.14 -0.55
C GLY A 220 21.97 7.99 -0.94
N ARG A 221 21.14 7.47 -0.01
CA ARG A 221 20.09 6.48 -0.33
C ARG A 221 18.92 7.21 -0.97
N LEU A 222 18.40 6.68 -2.08
CA LEU A 222 17.19 7.17 -2.72
C LEU A 222 15.98 6.80 -1.85
N ILE A 223 15.22 7.79 -1.39
CA ILE A 223 14.10 7.61 -0.48
C ILE A 223 12.74 7.87 -1.13
N VAL A 224 12.70 8.66 -2.18
CA VAL A 224 11.48 8.92 -2.97
C VAL A 224 11.85 8.88 -4.44
N ILE A 225 11.07 8.16 -5.24
CA ILE A 225 11.07 8.20 -6.69
C ILE A 225 9.73 8.73 -7.20
N ALA A 226 9.76 9.78 -8.00
CA ALA A 226 8.60 10.41 -8.61
C ALA A 226 8.62 10.18 -10.11
N ASN A 227 7.69 9.38 -10.62
CA ASN A 227 7.52 9.02 -12.03
C ASN A 227 6.63 10.07 -12.70
N HIS A 228 7.19 11.26 -12.93
CA HIS A 228 6.44 12.37 -13.50
C HIS A 228 6.26 12.22 -15.00
N ASN A 229 5.06 12.50 -15.51
CA ASN A 229 4.61 12.24 -16.88
C ASN A 229 4.67 10.75 -17.27
N MET A 230 4.41 9.87 -16.32
CA MET A 230 4.31 8.43 -16.52
C MET A 230 3.13 7.86 -15.72
N ASP A 231 2.74 6.64 -16.08
CA ASP A 231 1.71 5.86 -15.41
C ASP A 231 2.16 4.39 -15.38
N ILE A 232 2.95 4.07 -14.37
CA ILE A 232 3.46 2.70 -14.17
C ILE A 232 2.30 1.78 -13.75
N GLY A 233 1.35 2.33 -12.98
CA GLY A 233 0.15 1.64 -12.55
C GLY A 233 -0.65 1.09 -13.71
N ASP A 234 -0.93 1.89 -14.74
CA ASP A 234 -1.61 1.46 -15.97
C ASP A 234 -0.78 0.40 -16.74
N GLY A 235 0.55 0.52 -16.74
CA GLY A 235 1.42 -0.49 -17.33
C GLY A 235 1.28 -1.87 -16.66
N TRP A 236 0.91 -1.92 -15.38
CA TRP A 236 0.59 -3.16 -14.67
C TRP A 236 -0.88 -3.54 -14.79
N GLU A 237 -1.82 -2.57 -14.67
CA GLU A 237 -3.27 -2.81 -14.74
C GLU A 237 -3.66 -3.46 -16.06
N HIS A 238 -3.13 -2.94 -17.17
CA HIS A 238 -3.42 -3.37 -18.53
C HIS A 238 -2.46 -4.45 -19.07
N ALA A 239 -1.77 -5.18 -18.21
CA ALA A 239 -0.75 -6.16 -18.63
C ALA A 239 -1.31 -7.31 -19.48
N ASP A 240 -2.58 -7.64 -19.32
CA ASP A 240 -3.31 -8.66 -20.09
C ASP A 240 -4.26 -8.09 -21.17
N ASP A 241 -4.30 -6.75 -21.32
CA ASP A 241 -5.09 -6.09 -22.35
C ASP A 241 -4.32 -6.06 -23.69
N PRO A 242 -4.83 -6.72 -24.74
CA PRO A 242 -4.22 -6.66 -26.07
C PRO A 242 -4.17 -5.24 -26.67
N GLY A 243 -4.97 -4.31 -26.17
CA GLY A 243 -4.99 -2.91 -26.58
C GLY A 243 -3.84 -2.10 -26.01
N TYR A 244 -3.25 -2.54 -24.88
CA TYR A 244 -2.13 -1.84 -24.26
C TYR A 244 -0.78 -2.38 -24.81
N PRO A 245 0.11 -1.50 -25.31
CA PRO A 245 1.33 -1.96 -26.00
C PRO A 245 2.33 -2.63 -25.06
N LEU A 246 2.67 -3.87 -25.34
CA LEU A 246 3.60 -4.70 -24.56
C LEU A 246 4.94 -4.03 -24.18
N PRO A 247 5.58 -3.16 -25.00
CA PRO A 247 6.79 -2.46 -24.58
C PRO A 247 6.62 -1.57 -23.34
N PHE A 248 5.45 -0.97 -23.14
CA PHE A 248 5.17 -0.15 -21.96
C PHE A 248 4.93 -1.02 -20.73
N THR A 249 4.16 -2.09 -20.86
CA THR A 249 4.00 -3.11 -19.81
C THR A 249 5.36 -3.66 -19.36
N LYS A 250 6.22 -4.01 -20.31
CA LYS A 250 7.57 -4.50 -20.01
C LYS A 250 8.38 -3.47 -19.21
N ALA A 251 8.40 -2.22 -19.67
CA ALA A 251 9.13 -1.14 -18.99
C ALA A 251 8.57 -0.88 -17.57
N ALA A 252 7.24 -0.93 -17.40
CA ALA A 252 6.60 -0.77 -16.10
C ALA A 252 7.02 -1.87 -15.12
N TYR A 253 7.08 -3.11 -15.56
CA TYR A 253 7.55 -4.22 -14.72
C TYR A 253 9.03 -4.12 -14.38
N GLU A 254 9.89 -3.80 -15.35
CA GLU A 254 11.32 -3.66 -15.12
C GLU A 254 11.62 -2.56 -14.08
N LEU A 255 10.97 -1.41 -14.19
CA LEU A 255 11.07 -0.33 -13.21
C LEU A 255 10.56 -0.76 -11.84
N GLY A 256 9.35 -1.32 -11.77
CA GLY A 256 8.76 -1.75 -10.51
C GLY A 256 9.61 -2.77 -9.77
N VAL A 257 10.14 -3.77 -10.47
CA VAL A 257 11.03 -4.77 -9.85
C VAL A 257 12.31 -4.12 -9.34
N ASN A 258 12.91 -3.22 -10.11
CA ASN A 258 14.10 -2.47 -9.64
C ASN A 258 13.80 -1.68 -8.37
N TYR A 259 12.65 -1.00 -8.31
CA TYR A 259 12.26 -0.21 -7.12
C TYR A 259 12.09 -1.09 -5.88
N ILE A 260 11.45 -2.26 -6.05
CA ILE A 260 11.24 -3.19 -4.93
C ILE A 260 12.57 -3.79 -4.45
N VAL A 261 13.42 -4.26 -5.39
CA VAL A 261 14.72 -4.81 -5.02
C VAL A 261 15.57 -3.76 -4.31
N TYR A 262 15.54 -2.51 -4.79
CA TYR A 262 16.24 -1.40 -4.14
C TYR A 262 15.69 -1.15 -2.72
N ALA A 263 14.37 -1.05 -2.56
CA ALA A 263 13.72 -0.81 -1.27
C ALA A 263 14.01 -1.91 -0.24
N MET A 264 14.15 -3.15 -0.69
CA MET A 264 14.43 -4.30 0.21
C MET A 264 15.92 -4.45 0.56
N THR A 265 16.82 -3.80 -0.19
CA THR A 265 18.27 -4.02 -0.02
C THR A 265 19.03 -2.78 0.47
N HIS A 266 18.42 -1.63 0.55
CA HIS A 266 18.99 -0.33 0.93
C HIS A 266 18.17 0.35 2.01
#